data_fa1525c9ce8643df38cb2d1ad014a029
#
_entry.id   fa1525c9ce8643df38cb2d1ad014a029
#
_cell.length_a   1.000
_cell.length_b   1.000
_cell.length_c   1.000
_cell.angle_alpha   90.00
_cell.angle_beta   90.00
_cell.angle_gamma   90.00
#
_symmetry.space_group_name_H-M   'P 1'
#
loop_
_entity.id
_entity.type
_entity.pdbx_description
1 polymer ?
#
loop_
_entity_poly.entity_id
_entity_poly.type
_entity_poly.pdbx_seq_one_letter_code
_entity_poly.pdbx_strand_id
1 'polypeptide(L)'
;FAEKHGIPCVSTMMGLGSLPSEHPLFYGMVGNNGQKCGNRAMNEADVVLMVGARVADRSISQPDLITENKVLIHIDVDPAEIGKNAGPTIPLVGDIRHVFDEFNAKELKVDYSEWLAWLDKYRAEVNAESEKRLAQGIADRKVRASRDYVDPRLFIRSLSLAMEEDAIYIADVGQNQIWSCANAVIRKGRFM
;
A
#
# COMPACT_ATOMS: atom_id res chain seq x y z
N PHE A 1 1.38 14.55 7.86
CA PHE A 1 2.70 14.78 7.24
C PHE A 1 2.62 14.59 5.73
N ALA A 2 2.18 13.42 5.25
CA ALA A 2 2.09 13.13 3.83
C ALA A 2 1.23 14.14 3.06
N GLU A 3 0.06 14.49 3.56
CA GLU A 3 -0.84 15.49 2.95
C GLU A 3 -0.19 16.89 2.92
N LYS A 4 0.45 17.29 4.02
CA LYS A 4 1.11 18.60 4.13
C LYS A 4 2.22 18.77 3.06
N HIS A 5 2.89 17.70 2.71
CA HIS A 5 4.08 17.75 1.85
C HIS A 5 3.89 17.05 0.49
N GLY A 6 2.70 16.53 0.18
CA GLY A 6 2.42 15.84 -1.08
C GLY A 6 3.23 14.54 -1.25
N ILE A 7 3.45 13.78 -0.18
CA ILE A 7 4.30 12.58 -0.22
C ILE A 7 3.43 11.35 -0.57
N PRO A 8 3.75 10.61 -1.65
CA PRO A 8 3.05 9.38 -1.98
C PRO A 8 3.28 8.31 -0.92
N CYS A 9 2.21 7.59 -0.57
CA CYS A 9 2.19 6.58 0.47
C CYS A 9 1.84 5.21 -0.07
N VAL A 10 2.48 4.21 0.49
CA VAL A 10 2.18 2.79 0.30
C VAL A 10 2.09 2.10 1.65
N SER A 11 1.48 0.95 1.74
CA SER A 11 1.42 0.21 3.01
C SER A 11 1.79 -1.26 2.85
N THR A 12 2.23 -1.86 3.95
CA THR A 12 2.19 -3.32 4.08
C THR A 12 0.75 -3.78 4.28
N MET A 13 0.50 -5.08 4.22
CA MET A 13 -0.85 -5.63 4.47
C MET A 13 -1.41 -5.19 5.83
N MET A 14 -0.60 -5.25 6.89
CA MET A 14 -1.01 -4.83 8.25
C MET A 14 -1.10 -3.31 8.41
N GLY A 15 -0.55 -2.55 7.47
CA GLY A 15 -0.65 -1.08 7.41
C GLY A 15 -1.87 -0.58 6.63
N LEU A 16 -2.68 -1.47 6.05
CA LEU A 16 -3.91 -1.08 5.35
C LEU A 16 -4.89 -0.40 6.33
N GLY A 17 -5.35 0.78 5.95
CA GLY A 17 -6.17 1.66 6.79
C GLY A 17 -5.37 2.76 7.49
N SER A 18 -4.04 2.81 7.36
CA SER A 18 -3.25 3.99 7.80
C SER A 18 -3.58 5.25 7.00
N LEU A 19 -3.91 5.07 5.72
CA LEU A 19 -4.63 6.04 4.89
C LEU A 19 -5.86 5.36 4.29
N PRO A 20 -6.94 6.11 4.01
CA PRO A 20 -8.08 5.57 3.26
C PRO A 20 -7.63 4.99 1.92
N SER A 21 -8.24 3.89 1.50
CA SER A 21 -7.88 3.21 0.24
C SER A 21 -8.04 4.10 -1.00
N GLU A 22 -8.94 5.07 -0.95
CA GLU A 22 -9.22 6.00 -2.05
C GLU A 22 -8.53 7.37 -1.87
N HIS A 23 -7.63 7.48 -0.89
CA HIS A 23 -6.86 8.71 -0.68
C HIS A 23 -5.95 9.00 -1.89
N PRO A 24 -5.88 10.25 -2.40
CA PRO A 24 -5.10 10.58 -3.61
C PRO A 24 -3.62 10.18 -3.51
N LEU A 25 -3.01 10.32 -2.34
CA LEU A 25 -1.61 9.97 -2.09
C LEU A 25 -1.39 8.49 -1.76
N PHE A 26 -2.44 7.67 -1.66
CA PHE A 26 -2.29 6.24 -1.39
C PHE A 26 -2.20 5.44 -2.69
N TYR A 27 -1.05 4.80 -2.93
CA TYR A 27 -0.79 4.03 -4.15
C TYR A 27 -0.94 2.52 -3.97
N GLY A 28 -1.37 2.08 -2.79
CA GLY A 28 -1.75 0.70 -2.53
C GLY A 28 -0.79 -0.07 -1.65
N MET A 29 -1.06 -1.36 -1.53
CA MET A 29 -0.26 -2.28 -0.75
C MET A 29 0.99 -2.71 -1.52
N VAL A 30 2.10 -2.86 -0.80
CA VAL A 30 3.37 -3.38 -1.31
C VAL A 30 3.56 -4.85 -0.95
N GLY A 31 4.47 -5.52 -1.66
CA GLY A 31 4.88 -6.91 -1.41
C GLY A 31 4.50 -7.86 -2.54
N ASN A 32 4.70 -9.18 -2.31
CA ASN A 32 4.48 -10.24 -3.30
C ASN A 32 3.04 -10.27 -3.83
N ASN A 33 2.07 -9.97 -2.96
CA ASN A 33 0.66 -9.85 -3.31
C ASN A 33 0.23 -8.38 -3.37
N GLY A 34 1.19 -7.46 -3.43
CA GLY A 34 0.96 -6.04 -3.49
C GLY A 34 0.37 -5.58 -4.83
N GLN A 35 -0.17 -4.39 -4.81
CA GLN A 35 -0.71 -3.75 -6.01
C GLN A 35 0.44 -3.22 -6.87
N LYS A 36 0.28 -3.27 -8.20
CA LYS A 36 1.30 -2.81 -9.15
C LYS A 36 1.74 -1.37 -8.87
N CYS A 37 0.80 -0.49 -8.53
CA CYS A 37 1.10 0.91 -8.25
C CYS A 37 1.92 1.08 -6.97
N GLY A 38 1.58 0.37 -5.88
CA GLY A 38 2.33 0.41 -4.64
C GLY A 38 3.76 -0.08 -4.81
N ASN A 39 3.93 -1.25 -5.44
CA ASN A 39 5.26 -1.77 -5.73
C ASN A 39 6.07 -0.85 -6.64
N ARG A 40 5.43 -0.25 -7.65
CA ARG A 40 6.10 0.67 -8.55
C ARG A 40 6.53 1.95 -7.85
N ALA A 41 5.67 2.54 -7.02
CA ALA A 41 5.99 3.72 -6.23
C ALA A 41 7.19 3.48 -5.31
N MET A 42 7.22 2.33 -4.62
CA MET A 42 8.33 1.95 -3.76
C MET A 42 9.63 1.72 -4.56
N ASN A 43 9.54 1.05 -5.71
CA ASN A 43 10.72 0.72 -6.51
C ASN A 43 11.37 1.92 -7.19
N GLU A 44 10.61 2.94 -7.55
CA GLU A 44 11.13 4.13 -8.24
C GLU A 44 11.50 5.28 -7.29
N ALA A 45 11.19 5.15 -6.00
CA ALA A 45 11.52 6.17 -5.01
C ALA A 45 13.04 6.24 -4.76
N ASP A 46 13.60 7.44 -4.68
CA ASP A 46 14.99 7.68 -4.28
C ASP A 46 15.17 7.68 -2.76
N VAL A 47 14.10 8.07 -2.05
CA VAL A 47 14.03 8.09 -0.58
C VAL A 47 12.82 7.30 -0.12
N VAL A 48 13.03 6.35 0.77
CA VAL A 48 11.99 5.55 1.40
C VAL A 48 11.93 5.88 2.88
N LEU A 49 10.79 6.43 3.33
CA LEU A 49 10.48 6.62 4.74
C LEU A 49 9.67 5.42 5.22
N MET A 50 10.32 4.49 5.90
CA MET A 50 9.68 3.30 6.45
C MET A 50 9.25 3.55 7.89
N VAL A 51 7.96 3.38 8.18
CA VAL A 51 7.34 3.80 9.44
C VAL A 51 6.64 2.62 10.09
N GLY A 52 7.17 2.14 11.21
CA GLY A 52 6.61 1.04 11.99
C GLY A 52 6.40 -0.25 11.19
N ALA A 53 7.24 -0.48 10.18
CA ALA A 53 7.09 -1.61 9.27
C ALA A 53 8.33 -2.51 9.35
N ARG A 54 8.11 -3.79 9.59
CA ARG A 54 9.16 -4.80 9.50
C ARG A 54 9.43 -5.16 8.06
N VAL A 55 10.70 -5.30 7.70
CA VAL A 55 11.10 -5.89 6.42
C VAL A 55 10.94 -7.40 6.53
N ALA A 56 9.75 -7.89 6.19
CA ALA A 56 9.43 -9.31 6.18
C ALA A 56 9.26 -9.80 4.75
N ASP A 57 9.56 -11.06 4.49
CA ASP A 57 9.57 -11.67 3.15
C ASP A 57 8.30 -11.44 2.32
N ARG A 58 7.15 -11.35 2.98
CA ARG A 58 5.87 -11.11 2.30
C ARG A 58 5.65 -9.66 1.90
N SER A 59 6.21 -8.72 2.65
CA SER A 59 6.08 -7.28 2.38
C SER A 59 7.18 -6.77 1.46
N ILE A 60 8.37 -7.33 1.57
CA ILE A 60 9.54 -6.97 0.77
C ILE A 60 10.34 -8.26 0.51
N SER A 61 10.06 -8.90 -0.61
CA SER A 61 10.72 -10.17 -0.97
C SER A 61 12.21 -10.03 -1.30
N GLN A 62 12.62 -8.84 -1.69
CA GLN A 62 13.99 -8.50 -2.01
C GLN A 62 14.35 -7.19 -1.28
N PRO A 63 14.96 -7.28 -0.10
CA PRO A 63 15.32 -6.09 0.71
C PRO A 63 16.18 -5.07 -0.04
N ASP A 64 17.01 -5.51 -0.99
CA ASP A 64 17.84 -4.65 -1.81
C ASP A 64 17.02 -3.64 -2.65
N LEU A 65 15.79 -3.99 -3.01
CA LEU A 65 14.91 -3.08 -3.78
C LEU A 65 14.56 -1.78 -3.03
N ILE A 66 14.69 -1.77 -1.70
CA ILE A 66 14.42 -0.57 -0.89
C ILE A 66 15.69 0.10 -0.37
N THR A 67 16.85 -0.46 -0.67
CA THR A 67 18.15 0.05 -0.20
C THR A 67 19.12 0.34 -1.32
N GLU A 68 19.08 -0.41 -2.41
CA GLU A 68 20.01 -0.23 -3.52
C GLU A 68 19.76 1.11 -4.23
N ASN A 69 20.76 1.99 -4.22
CA ASN A 69 20.71 3.36 -4.78
C ASN A 69 19.64 4.25 -4.16
N LYS A 70 19.22 3.97 -2.90
CA LYS A 70 18.18 4.70 -2.19
C LYS A 70 18.62 5.11 -0.79
N VAL A 71 18.01 6.16 -0.28
CA VAL A 71 18.08 6.52 1.13
C VAL A 71 16.91 5.89 1.86
N LEU A 72 17.19 4.95 2.76
CA LEU A 72 16.19 4.36 3.64
C LEU A 72 16.24 5.05 5.02
N ILE A 73 15.14 5.70 5.39
CA ILE A 73 14.91 6.24 6.73
C ILE A 73 13.94 5.30 7.43
N HIS A 74 14.38 4.67 8.52
CA HIS A 74 13.58 3.69 9.23
C HIS A 74 13.18 4.21 10.62
N ILE A 75 11.88 4.38 10.82
CA ILE A 75 11.27 4.81 12.08
C ILE A 75 10.61 3.60 12.73
N ASP A 76 11.05 3.25 13.91
CA ASP A 76 10.41 2.20 14.72
C ASP A 76 10.59 2.49 16.21
N VAL A 77 9.68 2.01 17.04
CA VAL A 77 9.79 2.07 18.50
C VAL A 77 10.77 1.01 19.00
N ASP A 78 10.88 -0.11 18.29
CA ASP A 78 11.82 -1.17 18.60
C ASP A 78 13.14 -1.00 17.85
N PRO A 79 14.24 -0.66 18.58
CA PRO A 79 15.55 -0.49 17.95
C PRO A 79 16.08 -1.78 17.30
N ALA A 80 15.57 -2.96 17.70
CA ALA A 80 15.99 -4.24 17.17
C ALA A 80 15.40 -4.52 15.75
N GLU A 81 14.35 -3.83 15.35
CA GLU A 81 13.79 -3.95 14.00
C GLU A 81 14.51 -3.04 12.99
N ILE A 82 15.14 -1.95 13.46
CA ILE A 82 15.82 -0.99 12.58
C ILE A 82 17.08 -1.61 11.95
N GLY A 83 17.09 -1.63 10.62
CA GLY A 83 18.23 -2.16 9.85
C GLY A 83 18.40 -3.68 9.91
N LYS A 84 17.49 -4.41 10.55
CA LYS A 84 17.59 -5.86 10.76
C LYS A 84 17.65 -6.66 9.46
N ASN A 85 16.77 -6.36 8.52
CA ASN A 85 16.67 -7.10 7.26
C ASN A 85 16.95 -6.22 6.01
N ALA A 86 17.12 -4.91 6.18
CA ALA A 86 17.42 -3.97 5.11
C ALA A 86 18.32 -2.86 5.64
N GLY A 87 19.43 -2.61 4.95
CA GLY A 87 20.38 -1.55 5.32
C GLY A 87 21.37 -1.26 4.20
N PRO A 88 22.13 -0.18 4.33
CA PRO A 88 22.17 0.75 5.46
C PRO A 88 20.92 1.61 5.60
N THR A 89 20.60 2.04 6.84
CA THR A 89 19.43 2.87 7.14
C THR A 89 19.83 4.12 7.94
N ILE A 90 19.03 5.18 7.83
CA ILE A 90 19.03 6.29 8.79
C ILE A 90 18.04 5.92 9.89
N PRO A 91 18.51 5.57 11.10
CA PRO A 91 17.63 5.10 12.17
C PRO A 91 16.96 6.25 12.90
N LEU A 92 15.65 6.12 13.15
CA LEU A 92 14.91 7.01 14.05
C LEU A 92 14.14 6.14 15.05
N VAL A 93 14.72 5.94 16.23
CA VAL A 93 14.10 5.16 17.31
C VAL A 93 13.15 6.05 18.08
N GLY A 94 11.86 5.72 18.10
CA GLY A 94 10.87 6.49 18.84
C GLY A 94 9.43 6.16 18.50
N ASP A 95 8.53 6.70 19.30
CA ASP A 95 7.11 6.66 19.00
C ASP A 95 6.81 7.48 17.74
N ILE A 96 6.09 6.87 16.81
CA ILE A 96 5.75 7.45 15.50
C ILE A 96 5.08 8.82 15.64
N ARG A 97 4.21 8.99 16.66
CA ARG A 97 3.53 10.26 16.91
C ARG A 97 4.54 11.37 17.19
N HIS A 98 5.47 11.13 18.10
CA HIS A 98 6.49 12.13 18.46
C HIS A 98 7.39 12.47 17.27
N VAL A 99 7.81 11.47 16.51
CA VAL A 99 8.63 11.68 15.30
C VAL A 99 7.87 12.54 14.28
N PHE A 100 6.58 12.26 14.05
CA PHE A 100 5.79 13.05 13.11
C PHE A 100 5.41 14.44 13.64
N ASP A 101 5.26 14.62 14.95
CA ASP A 101 5.09 15.96 15.53
C ASP A 101 6.31 16.85 15.22
N GLU A 102 7.53 16.31 15.39
CA GLU A 102 8.77 16.99 15.03
C GLU A 102 8.89 17.24 13.51
N PHE A 103 8.50 16.29 12.68
CA PHE A 103 8.51 16.45 11.23
C PHE A 103 7.48 17.50 10.77
N ASN A 104 6.30 17.52 11.36
CA ASN A 104 5.25 18.48 11.04
C ASN A 104 5.59 19.91 11.47
N ALA A 105 6.44 20.07 12.49
CA ALA A 105 6.95 21.37 12.91
C ALA A 105 7.92 21.99 11.89
N LYS A 106 8.44 21.18 10.96
CA LYS A 106 9.38 21.62 9.92
C LYS A 106 8.66 21.82 8.58
N GLU A 107 9.20 22.70 7.76
CA GLU A 107 8.79 22.84 6.37
C GLU A 107 9.79 22.14 5.45
N LEU A 108 9.31 21.21 4.65
CA LEU A 108 10.10 20.64 3.56
C LEU A 108 9.91 21.53 2.32
N LYS A 109 11.03 22.06 1.81
CA LYS A 109 11.04 22.83 0.56
C LYS A 109 11.28 21.88 -0.62
N VAL A 110 10.34 20.99 -0.85
CA VAL A 110 10.42 19.97 -1.91
C VAL A 110 9.14 20.01 -2.72
N ASP A 111 9.25 19.89 -4.01
CA ASP A 111 8.13 19.76 -4.93
C ASP A 111 8.11 18.36 -5.52
N TYR A 112 7.07 17.60 -5.23
CA TYR A 112 6.86 16.24 -5.74
C TYR A 112 5.83 16.18 -6.89
N SER A 113 5.44 17.32 -7.45
CA SER A 113 4.36 17.40 -8.44
C SER A 113 4.61 16.54 -9.67
N GLU A 114 5.83 16.55 -10.22
CA GLU A 114 6.21 15.72 -11.36
C GLU A 114 6.15 14.23 -11.03
N TRP A 115 6.64 13.85 -9.84
CA TRP A 115 6.60 12.48 -9.35
C TRP A 115 5.17 11.99 -9.15
N LEU A 116 4.31 12.79 -8.53
CA LEU A 116 2.90 12.48 -8.36
C LEU A 116 2.17 12.36 -9.70
N ALA A 117 2.41 13.29 -10.63
CA ALA A 117 1.82 13.21 -11.97
C ALA A 117 2.21 11.94 -12.72
N TRP A 118 3.47 11.52 -12.59
CA TRP A 118 3.94 10.26 -13.16
C TRP A 118 3.27 9.03 -12.52
N LEU A 119 3.20 8.99 -11.17
CA LEU A 119 2.52 7.92 -10.45
C LEU A 119 1.02 7.85 -10.78
N ASP A 120 0.35 8.99 -10.89
CA ASP A 120 -1.07 9.07 -11.23
C ASP A 120 -1.36 8.58 -12.65
N LYS A 121 -0.50 8.92 -13.59
CA LYS A 121 -0.57 8.39 -14.96
C LYS A 121 -0.43 6.87 -14.95
N TYR A 122 0.57 6.34 -14.24
CA TYR A 122 0.77 4.91 -14.12
C TYR A 122 -0.42 4.22 -13.44
N ARG A 123 -0.99 4.82 -12.39
CA ARG A 123 -2.20 4.33 -11.70
C ARG A 123 -3.39 4.27 -12.65
N ALA A 124 -3.59 5.28 -13.47
CA ALA A 124 -4.66 5.30 -14.46
C ALA A 124 -4.51 4.18 -15.52
N GLU A 125 -3.30 3.95 -16.00
CA GLU A 125 -2.99 2.86 -16.95
C GLU A 125 -3.26 1.49 -16.33
N VAL A 126 -2.82 1.25 -15.09
CA VAL A 126 -3.04 -0.01 -14.36
C VAL A 126 -4.52 -0.25 -14.09
N ASN A 127 -5.26 0.78 -13.72
CA ASN A 127 -6.70 0.67 -13.48
C ASN A 127 -7.44 0.32 -14.77
N ALA A 128 -7.16 1.00 -15.87
CA ALA A 128 -7.76 0.72 -17.17
C ALA A 128 -7.47 -0.72 -17.66
N GLU A 129 -6.23 -1.21 -17.47
CA GLU A 129 -5.88 -2.60 -17.76
C GLU A 129 -6.66 -3.57 -16.88
N SER A 130 -6.80 -3.27 -15.59
CA SER A 130 -7.52 -4.11 -14.63
C SER A 130 -9.01 -4.19 -14.96
N GLU A 131 -9.63 -3.09 -15.32
CA GLU A 131 -11.02 -3.03 -15.77
C GLU A 131 -11.24 -3.83 -17.04
N LYS A 132 -10.35 -3.70 -18.04
CA LYS A 132 -10.39 -4.48 -19.27
C LYS A 132 -10.29 -5.98 -19.01
N ARG A 133 -9.36 -6.39 -18.16
CA ARG A 133 -9.18 -7.80 -17.77
C ARG A 133 -10.41 -8.34 -17.02
N LEU A 134 -10.99 -7.52 -16.15
CA LEU A 134 -12.20 -7.89 -15.43
C LEU A 134 -13.39 -8.07 -16.36
N ALA A 135 -13.60 -7.13 -17.29
CA ALA A 135 -14.66 -7.22 -18.29
C ALA A 135 -14.50 -8.47 -19.18
N GLN A 136 -13.27 -8.77 -19.61
CA GLN A 136 -12.98 -10.00 -20.37
C GLN A 136 -13.25 -11.25 -19.54
N GLY A 137 -12.80 -11.29 -18.28
CA GLY A 137 -13.04 -12.42 -17.39
C GLY A 137 -14.53 -12.68 -17.13
N ILE A 138 -15.35 -11.63 -17.03
CA ILE A 138 -16.81 -11.74 -16.91
C ILE A 138 -17.41 -12.32 -18.21
N ALA A 139 -16.98 -11.84 -19.38
CA ALA A 139 -17.44 -12.34 -20.67
C ALA A 139 -17.09 -13.82 -20.87
N ASP A 140 -15.84 -14.20 -20.59
CA ASP A 140 -15.37 -15.59 -20.70
C ASP A 140 -16.12 -16.54 -19.78
N ARG A 141 -16.50 -16.10 -18.58
CA ARG A 141 -17.30 -16.90 -17.63
C ARG A 141 -18.71 -17.12 -18.10
N LYS A 142 -19.38 -16.10 -18.66
CA LYS A 142 -20.72 -16.25 -19.24
C LYS A 142 -20.74 -17.30 -20.34
N VAL A 143 -19.66 -17.45 -21.09
CA VAL A 143 -19.52 -18.45 -22.16
C VAL A 143 -19.24 -19.85 -21.62
N ARG A 144 -18.48 -19.95 -20.51
CA ARG A 144 -18.01 -21.24 -19.96
C ARG A 144 -18.90 -21.83 -18.85
N ALA A 145 -19.74 -21.03 -18.23
CA ALA A 145 -20.40 -21.46 -16.98
C ALA A 145 -21.76 -22.08 -17.19
N SER A 146 -21.86 -23.33 -16.78
CA SER A 146 -23.13 -23.98 -16.39
C SER A 146 -23.54 -23.63 -14.93
N ARG A 147 -22.82 -22.78 -14.23
CA ARG A 147 -23.05 -22.41 -12.82
C ARG A 147 -22.74 -20.92 -12.62
N ASP A 148 -23.50 -20.26 -11.75
CA ASP A 148 -23.27 -18.91 -11.31
C ASP A 148 -22.06 -18.89 -10.37
N TYR A 149 -20.98 -18.25 -10.78
CA TYR A 149 -19.80 -18.00 -9.94
C TYR A 149 -19.76 -16.56 -9.48
N VAL A 150 -19.46 -16.36 -8.19
CA VAL A 150 -19.15 -15.05 -7.65
C VAL A 150 -17.67 -14.77 -7.89
N ASP A 151 -17.34 -13.60 -8.46
CA ASP A 151 -15.97 -13.12 -8.50
C ASP A 151 -15.59 -12.59 -7.09
N PRO A 152 -14.61 -13.22 -6.40
CA PRO A 152 -14.29 -12.83 -5.03
C PRO A 152 -13.79 -11.39 -4.94
N ARG A 153 -13.14 -10.88 -5.98
CA ARG A 153 -12.62 -9.49 -5.99
C ARG A 153 -13.76 -8.48 -6.02
N LEU A 154 -14.73 -8.70 -6.91
CA LEU A 154 -15.93 -7.86 -7.00
C LEU A 154 -16.79 -7.97 -5.75
N PHE A 155 -16.96 -9.19 -5.23
CA PHE A 155 -17.72 -9.42 -4.01
C PHE A 155 -17.13 -8.67 -2.83
N ILE A 156 -15.82 -8.81 -2.58
CA ILE A 156 -15.11 -8.15 -1.48
C ILE A 156 -15.19 -6.62 -1.62
N ARG A 157 -14.98 -6.10 -2.84
CA ARG A 157 -15.10 -4.66 -3.07
C ARG A 157 -16.53 -4.16 -2.79
N SER A 158 -17.53 -4.84 -3.32
CA SER A 158 -18.93 -4.47 -3.10
C SER A 158 -19.33 -4.57 -1.63
N LEU A 159 -18.90 -5.63 -0.95
CA LEU A 159 -19.12 -5.82 0.47
C LEU A 159 -18.51 -4.67 1.28
N SER A 160 -17.24 -4.34 1.00
CA SER A 160 -16.54 -3.28 1.73
C SER A 160 -17.16 -1.91 1.53
N LEU A 161 -17.73 -1.63 0.36
CA LEU A 161 -18.46 -0.38 0.09
C LEU A 161 -19.82 -0.31 0.80
N ALA A 162 -20.43 -1.47 1.06
CA ALA A 162 -21.72 -1.56 1.75
C ALA A 162 -21.59 -1.55 3.30
N MET A 163 -20.38 -1.74 3.82
CA MET A 163 -20.14 -1.73 5.28
C MET A 163 -19.95 -0.29 5.81
N GLU A 164 -20.00 -0.16 7.12
CA GLU A 164 -19.71 1.12 7.81
C GLU A 164 -18.26 1.58 7.50
N GLU A 165 -18.05 2.90 7.52
CA GLU A 165 -16.74 3.48 7.16
C GLU A 165 -15.60 3.08 8.09
N ASP A 166 -15.89 2.79 9.35
CA ASP A 166 -14.96 2.39 10.40
C ASP A 166 -14.87 0.86 10.58
N ALA A 167 -15.44 0.09 9.65
CA ALA A 167 -15.42 -1.35 9.70
C ALA A 167 -13.99 -1.91 9.79
N ILE A 168 -13.81 -2.90 10.65
CA ILE A 168 -12.57 -3.64 10.80
C ILE A 168 -12.67 -4.92 9.98
N TYR A 169 -11.69 -5.12 9.09
CA TYR A 169 -11.61 -6.28 8.22
C TYR A 169 -10.65 -7.29 8.81
N ILE A 170 -11.16 -8.46 9.17
CA ILE A 170 -10.36 -9.58 9.68
C ILE A 170 -10.40 -10.69 8.66
N ALA A 171 -9.23 -11.14 8.21
CA ALA A 171 -9.12 -12.22 7.24
C ALA A 171 -8.14 -13.30 7.74
N ASP A 172 -8.61 -14.52 7.77
CA ASP A 172 -7.77 -15.70 8.03
C ASP A 172 -6.84 -15.99 6.84
N VAL A 173 -5.76 -16.71 7.10
CA VAL A 173 -4.75 -17.05 6.10
C VAL A 173 -5.35 -17.87 4.95
N GLY A 174 -5.02 -17.47 3.73
CA GLY A 174 -5.47 -18.16 2.51
C GLY A 174 -5.71 -17.21 1.34
N GLN A 175 -6.35 -17.71 0.31
CA GLN A 175 -6.71 -16.91 -0.87
C GLN A 175 -7.67 -15.76 -0.52
N ASN A 176 -8.55 -15.97 0.45
CA ASN A 176 -9.47 -14.95 0.97
C ASN A 176 -8.70 -13.73 1.51
N GLN A 177 -7.60 -13.94 2.24
CA GLN A 177 -6.76 -12.85 2.75
C GLN A 177 -6.15 -12.05 1.59
N ILE A 178 -5.58 -12.73 0.61
CA ILE A 178 -4.96 -12.09 -0.57
C ILE A 178 -5.99 -11.25 -1.33
N TRP A 179 -7.17 -11.80 -1.57
CA TRP A 179 -8.23 -11.08 -2.26
C TRP A 179 -8.78 -9.92 -1.43
N SER A 180 -8.91 -10.11 -0.12
CA SER A 180 -9.44 -9.08 0.78
C SER A 180 -8.49 -7.89 0.87
N CYS A 181 -7.21 -8.10 1.14
CA CYS A 181 -6.25 -7.02 1.25
C CYS A 181 -6.03 -6.27 -0.08
N ALA A 182 -6.21 -6.95 -1.22
CA ALA A 182 -6.04 -6.33 -2.54
C ALA A 182 -7.27 -5.57 -3.05
N ASN A 183 -8.47 -5.88 -2.55
CA ASN A 183 -9.73 -5.38 -3.14
C ASN A 183 -10.68 -4.69 -2.15
N ALA A 184 -10.51 -4.86 -0.84
CA ALA A 184 -11.33 -4.14 0.14
C ALA A 184 -11.05 -2.63 0.11
N VAL A 185 -12.12 -1.84 0.13
CA VAL A 185 -12.05 -0.38 0.26
C VAL A 185 -12.14 -0.04 1.74
N ILE A 186 -11.02 0.36 2.32
CA ILE A 186 -10.91 0.73 3.73
C ILE A 186 -10.95 2.25 3.81
N ARG A 187 -11.93 2.80 4.55
CA ARG A 187 -12.14 4.25 4.64
C ARG A 187 -11.58 4.83 5.95
N LYS A 188 -12.13 4.44 7.09
CA LYS A 188 -11.68 4.86 8.43
C LYS A 188 -11.29 3.67 9.32
N GLY A 189 -11.58 2.46 8.88
CA GLY A 189 -11.27 1.22 9.58
C GLY A 189 -9.84 0.74 9.37
N ARG A 190 -9.63 -0.56 9.60
CA ARG A 190 -8.33 -1.21 9.42
C ARG A 190 -8.48 -2.64 8.92
N PHE A 191 -7.38 -3.19 8.43
CA PHE A 191 -7.24 -4.60 8.06
C PHE A 191 -6.39 -5.33 9.11
N MET A 192 -6.79 -6.56 9.45
CA MET A 192 -6.06 -7.42 10.37
C MET A 192 -6.00 -8.87 9.89
#